data_96da6cd10fb5ac972caa668342203e57
#
_entry.id   96da6cd10fb5ac972caa668342203e57
#
_cell.length_a   1.000
_cell.length_b   1.000
_cell.length_c   1.000
_cell.angle_alpha   90.00
_cell.angle_beta   90.00
_cell.angle_gamma   90.00
#
_symmetry.space_group_name_H-M   'P 1'
#
loop_
_entity.id
_entity.type
_entity.pdbx_description
1 polymer ?
#
loop_
_entity_poly.entity_id
_entity_poly.type
_entity_poly.pdbx_seq_one_letter_code
_entity_poly.pdbx_strand_id
1 'polypeptide(L)'
;MEHSAELRAALDAAEQAAAIARTLYQRNVEVRIKADKTPVTEADVRCEIAIREILEARFPAYGFCGEETGSRDAQAESLWLVDPIDGTKAFVREYPMFSTQIALMRRGEIVLGVSSAPAYGELSFAERGCGAYLNGKRLAVSEIAALDAAALSSGNIKSLAAGKQWTRYGALVARVNRIRGYGDFLHYHLLAGGKIDAVIESDVNILDIAACVAIVTEAGGRFTDLSGAPVTLQTTSVLATNGRLHAQVLAALA
;
A
#
# COMPACT_ATOMS: atom_id res chain seq x y z
N MET A 1 0.83 19.73 -14.35
CA MET A 1 -0.15 20.06 -13.29
C MET A 1 0.62 20.41 -12.04
N GLU A 2 0.17 21.42 -11.32
CA GLU A 2 0.77 21.76 -10.03
C GLU A 2 0.19 20.82 -8.97
N HIS A 3 1.03 20.15 -8.18
CA HIS A 3 0.62 19.28 -7.08
C HIS A 3 -0.04 20.09 -5.97
N SER A 4 -1.01 19.53 -5.26
CA SER A 4 -1.59 20.16 -4.07
C SER A 4 -0.53 20.40 -2.99
N ALA A 5 -0.84 21.24 -2.02
CA ALA A 5 0.03 21.47 -0.87
C ALA A 5 0.20 20.18 -0.04
N GLU A 6 -0.88 19.38 0.05
CA GLU A 6 -0.89 18.10 0.73
C GLU A 6 0.02 17.08 0.06
N LEU A 7 -0.06 16.93 -1.27
CA LEU A 7 0.82 15.99 -1.99
C LEU A 7 2.28 16.41 -1.88
N ARG A 8 2.59 17.71 -1.99
CA ARG A 8 3.97 18.21 -1.77
C ARG A 8 4.48 17.87 -0.37
N ALA A 9 3.65 18.07 0.66
CA ALA A 9 4.03 17.72 2.02
C ALA A 9 4.27 16.22 2.21
N ALA A 10 3.43 15.38 1.64
CA ALA A 10 3.58 13.93 1.69
C ALA A 10 4.85 13.45 0.95
N LEU A 11 5.18 14.05 -0.20
CA LEU A 11 6.41 13.76 -0.93
C LEU A 11 7.66 14.18 -0.13
N ASP A 12 7.67 15.38 0.46
CA ASP A 12 8.77 15.84 1.32
C ASP A 12 8.95 14.92 2.54
N ALA A 13 7.84 14.51 3.17
CA ALA A 13 7.85 13.58 4.30
C ALA A 13 8.39 12.20 3.90
N ALA A 14 7.97 11.67 2.75
CA ALA A 14 8.46 10.40 2.22
C ALA A 14 9.97 10.45 1.89
N GLU A 15 10.47 11.58 1.38
CA GLU A 15 11.90 11.76 1.11
C GLU A 15 12.74 11.76 2.40
N GLN A 16 12.27 12.44 3.45
CA GLN A 16 12.93 12.42 4.76
C GLN A 16 12.94 11.01 5.37
N ALA A 17 11.81 10.31 5.35
CA ALA A 17 11.72 8.93 5.81
C ALA A 17 12.66 8.01 5.01
N ALA A 18 12.70 8.15 3.69
CA ALA A 18 13.60 7.37 2.84
C ALA A 18 15.09 7.62 3.16
N ALA A 19 15.47 8.84 3.51
CA ALA A 19 16.83 9.17 3.93
C ALA A 19 17.19 8.48 5.27
N ILE A 20 16.27 8.50 6.25
CA ILE A 20 16.43 7.80 7.53
C ILE A 20 16.51 6.29 7.30
N ALA A 21 15.56 5.72 6.57
CA ALA A 21 15.51 4.29 6.28
C ALA A 21 16.79 3.79 5.61
N ARG A 22 17.29 4.49 4.57
CA ARG A 22 18.58 4.16 3.91
C ARG A 22 19.77 4.21 4.86
N THR A 23 19.78 5.15 5.81
CA THR A 23 20.88 5.27 6.79
C THR A 23 20.91 4.11 7.76
N LEU A 24 19.74 3.56 8.13
CA LEU A 24 19.59 2.50 9.13
C LEU A 24 19.49 1.10 8.50
N TYR A 25 19.14 0.98 7.24
CA TYR A 25 19.05 -0.29 6.53
C TYR A 25 20.44 -0.98 6.50
N GLN A 26 20.47 -2.26 6.84
CA GLN A 26 21.69 -3.09 6.93
C GLN A 26 22.71 -2.58 7.98
N ARG A 27 22.25 -1.90 9.05
CA ARG A 27 23.09 -1.34 10.11
C ARG A 27 22.96 -2.06 11.46
N ASN A 28 22.42 -3.27 11.47
CA ASN A 28 22.25 -4.06 12.70
C ASN A 28 21.42 -3.31 13.77
N VAL A 29 20.28 -2.73 13.35
CA VAL A 29 19.38 -1.96 14.21
C VAL A 29 18.76 -2.81 15.32
N GLU A 30 18.55 -2.22 16.49
CA GLU A 30 17.85 -2.90 17.58
C GLU A 30 16.41 -3.23 17.15
N VAL A 31 16.03 -4.49 17.30
CA VAL A 31 14.67 -4.99 17.01
C VAL A 31 13.94 -5.21 18.33
N ARG A 32 12.77 -4.58 18.47
CA ARG A 32 11.83 -4.85 19.57
C ARG A 32 10.64 -5.60 19.01
N ILE A 33 10.02 -6.43 19.84
CA ILE A 33 8.81 -7.16 19.48
C ILE A 33 7.63 -6.49 20.17
N LYS A 34 6.66 -6.03 19.37
CA LYS A 34 5.40 -5.45 19.86
C LYS A 34 4.51 -6.51 20.54
N ALA A 35 3.47 -6.09 21.24
CA ALA A 35 2.53 -6.97 21.94
C ALA A 35 1.80 -7.95 20.98
N ASP A 36 1.58 -7.54 19.75
CA ASP A 36 1.01 -8.35 18.66
C ASP A 36 2.01 -9.30 18.00
N LYS A 37 3.26 -9.37 18.51
CA LYS A 37 4.38 -10.15 18.00
C LYS A 37 4.97 -9.69 16.67
N THR A 38 4.66 -8.49 16.21
CA THR A 38 5.34 -7.87 15.07
C THR A 38 6.65 -7.20 15.50
N PRO A 39 7.69 -7.17 14.66
CA PRO A 39 8.90 -6.43 14.94
C PRO A 39 8.69 -4.94 14.75
N VAL A 40 9.39 -4.13 15.52
CA VAL A 40 9.59 -2.69 15.33
C VAL A 40 11.06 -2.36 15.52
N THR A 41 11.57 -1.43 14.75
CA THR A 41 12.96 -0.98 14.85
C THR A 41 13.02 0.52 15.18
N GLU A 42 14.22 1.00 15.51
CA GLU A 42 14.47 2.44 15.60
C GLU A 42 14.14 3.17 14.30
N ALA A 43 14.28 2.49 13.16
CA ALA A 43 14.00 3.08 11.86
C ALA A 43 12.51 3.41 11.70
N ASP A 44 11.61 2.50 12.08
CA ASP A 44 10.15 2.70 12.04
C ASP A 44 9.78 3.95 12.84
N VAL A 45 10.20 4.01 14.10
CA VAL A 45 9.87 5.13 15.01
C VAL A 45 10.43 6.46 14.50
N ARG A 46 11.69 6.49 14.06
CA ARG A 46 12.33 7.73 13.56
C ARG A 46 11.71 8.21 12.25
N CYS A 47 11.37 7.30 11.35
CA CYS A 47 10.67 7.65 10.12
C CYS A 47 9.30 8.24 10.43
N GLU A 48 8.51 7.62 11.32
CA GLU A 48 7.18 8.13 11.65
C GLU A 48 7.22 9.49 12.33
N ILE A 49 8.14 9.72 13.27
CA ILE A 49 8.31 11.02 13.92
C ILE A 49 8.61 12.10 12.87
N ALA A 50 9.55 11.85 11.94
CA ALA A 50 9.91 12.83 10.91
C ALA A 50 8.73 13.12 9.96
N ILE A 51 7.98 12.09 9.55
CA ILE A 51 6.76 12.25 8.73
C ILE A 51 5.74 13.09 9.48
N ARG A 52 5.46 12.74 10.73
CA ARG A 52 4.48 13.40 11.58
C ARG A 52 4.80 14.89 11.77
N GLU A 53 6.06 15.22 12.10
CA GLU A 53 6.50 16.61 12.27
C GLU A 53 6.24 17.46 11.03
N ILE A 54 6.54 16.96 9.83
CA ILE A 54 6.31 17.66 8.57
C ILE A 54 4.82 17.86 8.29
N LEU A 55 4.03 16.80 8.45
CA LEU A 55 2.61 16.83 8.13
C LEU A 55 1.81 17.68 9.13
N GLU A 56 2.07 17.55 10.44
CA GLU A 56 1.39 18.32 11.48
C GLU A 56 1.78 19.81 11.46
N ALA A 57 3.04 20.14 11.14
CA ALA A 57 3.46 21.53 11.00
C ALA A 57 2.74 22.25 9.84
N ARG A 58 2.49 21.53 8.74
CA ARG A 58 1.82 22.12 7.56
C ARG A 58 0.30 22.05 7.63
N PHE A 59 -0.25 21.03 8.30
CA PHE A 59 -1.69 20.75 8.42
C PHE A 59 -2.11 20.46 9.86
N PRO A 60 -1.99 21.43 10.79
CA PRO A 60 -2.23 21.20 12.21
C PRO A 60 -3.68 20.81 12.55
N ALA A 61 -4.64 21.13 11.66
CA ALA A 61 -6.05 20.77 11.81
C ALA A 61 -6.40 19.37 11.30
N TYR A 62 -5.45 18.65 10.66
CA TYR A 62 -5.71 17.30 10.17
C TYR A 62 -5.42 16.26 11.26
N GLY A 63 -6.18 15.17 11.25
CA GLY A 63 -5.87 14.00 12.06
C GLY A 63 -4.63 13.27 11.56
N PHE A 64 -4.07 12.45 12.40
CA PHE A 64 -2.93 11.57 12.10
C PHE A 64 -3.18 10.19 12.69
N CYS A 65 -2.95 9.15 11.91
CA CYS A 65 -2.98 7.75 12.33
C CYS A 65 -1.70 7.09 11.84
N GLY A 66 -0.77 6.86 12.76
CA GLY A 66 0.49 6.20 12.50
C GLY A 66 0.56 4.84 13.18
N GLU A 67 1.41 3.97 12.67
CA GLU A 67 1.57 2.62 13.19
C GLU A 67 2.32 2.59 14.53
N GLU A 68 3.29 3.51 14.71
CA GLU A 68 4.22 3.47 15.83
C GLU A 68 3.91 4.49 16.94
N THR A 69 3.54 5.70 16.57
CA THR A 69 3.26 6.79 17.54
C THR A 69 1.76 6.95 17.84
N GLY A 70 0.93 6.10 17.24
CA GLY A 70 -0.51 6.09 17.45
C GLY A 70 -1.25 7.24 16.77
N SER A 71 -2.51 7.43 17.19
CA SER A 71 -3.42 8.35 16.51
C SER A 71 -3.63 9.64 17.29
N ARG A 72 -3.76 10.75 16.55
CA ARG A 72 -4.27 12.03 17.03
C ARG A 72 -5.47 12.42 16.15
N ASP A 73 -6.60 12.71 16.78
CA ASP A 73 -7.84 13.12 16.12
C ASP A 73 -8.25 12.20 14.94
N ALA A 74 -8.35 10.90 15.22
CA ALA A 74 -8.69 9.87 14.22
C ALA A 74 -10.09 10.05 13.59
N GLN A 75 -10.92 10.96 14.11
CA GLN A 75 -12.24 11.30 13.56
C GLN A 75 -12.24 12.60 12.76
N ALA A 76 -11.07 13.23 12.55
CA ALA A 76 -10.96 14.44 11.74
C ALA A 76 -11.48 14.19 10.31
N GLU A 77 -12.05 15.22 9.70
CA GLU A 77 -12.52 15.17 8.30
C GLU A 77 -11.39 14.79 7.32
N SER A 78 -10.18 15.29 7.61
CA SER A 78 -8.96 14.95 6.88
C SER A 78 -8.01 14.23 7.81
N LEU A 79 -7.62 13.00 7.46
CA LEU A 79 -6.83 12.10 8.30
C LEU A 79 -5.63 11.57 7.50
N TRP A 80 -4.42 11.84 7.98
CA TRP A 80 -3.22 11.19 7.48
C TRP A 80 -3.14 9.75 7.99
N LEU A 81 -2.86 8.82 7.08
CA LEU A 81 -2.64 7.40 7.35
C LEU A 81 -1.19 7.10 6.98
N VAL A 82 -0.41 6.62 7.94
CA VAL A 82 1.05 6.47 7.79
C VAL A 82 1.51 5.12 8.32
N ASP A 83 2.18 4.37 7.45
CA ASP A 83 3.08 3.29 7.84
C ASP A 83 4.51 3.72 7.48
N PRO A 84 5.38 3.92 8.46
CA PRO A 84 6.74 4.40 8.22
C PRO A 84 7.63 3.39 7.51
N ILE A 85 7.45 2.09 7.79
CA ILE A 85 8.18 0.99 7.16
C ILE A 85 7.26 -0.23 7.02
N ASP A 86 6.34 -0.18 6.04
CA ASP A 86 5.67 -1.39 5.57
C ASP A 86 6.72 -2.42 5.13
N GLY A 87 6.62 -3.63 5.69
CA GLY A 87 7.64 -4.66 5.48
C GLY A 87 8.78 -4.65 6.49
N THR A 88 8.57 -4.27 7.77
CA THR A 88 9.58 -4.29 8.84
C THR A 88 10.30 -5.64 8.94
N LYS A 89 9.62 -6.77 8.67
CA LYS A 89 10.26 -8.10 8.64
C LYS A 89 11.31 -8.21 7.54
N ALA A 90 11.07 -7.61 6.40
CA ALA A 90 12.02 -7.55 5.29
C ALA A 90 13.19 -6.63 5.63
N PHE A 91 12.91 -5.47 6.20
CA PHE A 91 13.91 -4.52 6.66
C PHE A 91 14.90 -5.17 7.66
N VAL A 92 14.38 -5.85 8.68
CA VAL A 92 15.18 -6.57 9.71
C VAL A 92 16.00 -7.72 9.11
N ARG A 93 15.48 -8.38 8.07
CA ARG A 93 16.17 -9.48 7.37
C ARG A 93 17.07 -9.03 6.24
N GLU A 94 17.23 -7.73 6.09
CA GLU A 94 18.14 -7.09 5.12
C GLU A 94 17.84 -7.42 3.65
N TYR A 95 16.58 -7.66 3.29
CA TYR A 95 16.17 -7.73 1.89
C TYR A 95 15.21 -6.58 1.52
N PRO A 96 15.18 -6.11 0.26
CA PRO A 96 14.73 -4.76 -0.07
C PRO A 96 13.20 -4.58 -0.15
N MET A 97 12.39 -5.53 0.37
CA MET A 97 10.93 -5.49 0.32
C MET A 97 10.36 -4.69 1.50
N PHE A 98 10.60 -3.38 1.48
CA PHE A 98 10.01 -2.45 2.45
C PHE A 98 9.76 -1.08 1.81
N SER A 99 8.79 -0.36 2.35
CA SER A 99 8.40 0.95 1.85
C SER A 99 7.80 1.83 2.94
N THR A 100 7.79 3.14 2.72
CA THR A 100 7.02 4.10 3.52
C THR A 100 5.70 4.36 2.80
N GLN A 101 4.58 4.22 3.51
CA GLN A 101 3.25 4.48 2.99
C GLN A 101 2.67 5.72 3.66
N ILE A 102 2.26 6.72 2.87
CA ILE A 102 1.60 7.95 3.35
C ILE A 102 0.35 8.16 2.52
N ALA A 103 -0.82 8.23 3.15
CA ALA A 103 -2.06 8.54 2.46
C ALA A 103 -2.84 9.63 3.19
N LEU A 104 -3.67 10.37 2.47
CA LEU A 104 -4.66 11.26 3.02
C LEU A 104 -6.06 10.71 2.74
N MET A 105 -6.79 10.45 3.80
CA MET A 105 -8.22 10.19 3.76
C MET A 105 -8.98 11.48 4.04
N ARG A 106 -9.99 11.78 3.24
CA ARG A 106 -10.89 12.92 3.46
C ARG A 106 -12.34 12.46 3.39
N ARG A 107 -13.11 12.68 4.46
CA ARG A 107 -14.51 12.23 4.57
C ARG A 107 -14.68 10.73 4.29
N GLY A 108 -13.75 9.91 4.75
CA GLY A 108 -13.78 8.46 4.54
C GLY A 108 -13.30 7.97 3.17
N GLU A 109 -12.83 8.86 2.29
CA GLU A 109 -12.31 8.50 0.97
C GLU A 109 -10.81 8.82 0.86
N ILE A 110 -10.03 7.89 0.33
CA ILE A 110 -8.60 8.12 0.04
C ILE A 110 -8.50 9.10 -1.14
N VAL A 111 -7.80 10.23 -0.92
CA VAL A 111 -7.67 11.30 -1.92
C VAL A 111 -6.27 11.46 -2.48
N LEU A 112 -5.25 11.01 -1.77
CA LEU A 112 -3.88 10.92 -2.27
C LEU A 112 -3.12 9.77 -1.58
N GLY A 113 -2.05 9.32 -2.21
CA GLY A 113 -1.13 8.33 -1.66
C GLY A 113 0.28 8.52 -2.19
N VAL A 114 1.26 8.27 -1.33
CA VAL A 114 2.69 8.22 -1.64
C VAL A 114 3.24 6.93 -1.08
N SER A 115 3.88 6.13 -1.93
CA SER A 115 4.57 4.88 -1.59
C SER A 115 6.02 5.00 -2.00
N SER A 116 6.93 5.05 -1.02
CA SER A 116 8.37 5.21 -1.23
C SER A 116 9.11 3.94 -0.85
N ALA A 117 9.73 3.29 -1.82
CA ALA A 117 10.54 2.08 -1.66
C ALA A 117 12.02 2.39 -1.92
N PRO A 118 12.76 2.94 -0.92
CA PRO A 118 14.08 3.51 -1.13
C PRO A 118 15.14 2.47 -1.53
N ALA A 119 14.98 1.20 -1.15
CA ALA A 119 15.89 0.12 -1.54
C ALA A 119 15.71 -0.31 -3.00
N TYR A 120 14.52 -0.07 -3.60
CA TYR A 120 14.24 -0.26 -5.02
C TYR A 120 14.51 1.00 -5.86
N GLY A 121 14.72 2.16 -5.21
CA GLY A 121 14.79 3.44 -5.91
C GLY A 121 13.46 3.83 -6.54
N GLU A 122 12.34 3.40 -5.95
CA GLU A 122 10.98 3.68 -6.42
C GLU A 122 10.27 4.67 -5.50
N LEU A 123 9.67 5.69 -6.12
CA LEU A 123 8.74 6.63 -5.50
C LEU A 123 7.49 6.69 -6.36
N SER A 124 6.41 6.09 -5.87
CA SER A 124 5.10 6.12 -6.52
C SER A 124 4.17 7.05 -5.76
N PHE A 125 3.37 7.81 -6.49
CA PHE A 125 2.38 8.70 -5.88
C PHE A 125 1.17 8.91 -6.79
N ALA A 126 0.06 9.27 -6.18
CA ALA A 126 -1.15 9.65 -6.88
C ALA A 126 -1.94 10.69 -6.07
N GLU A 127 -2.69 11.50 -6.77
CA GLU A 127 -3.68 12.42 -6.22
C GLU A 127 -4.95 12.34 -7.07
N ARG A 128 -6.12 12.36 -6.42
CA ARG A 128 -7.42 12.21 -7.08
C ARG A 128 -7.57 13.16 -8.27
N GLY A 129 -7.85 12.60 -9.45
CA GLY A 129 -8.04 13.32 -10.70
C GLY A 129 -6.74 13.79 -11.38
N CYS A 130 -5.57 13.49 -10.78
CA CYS A 130 -4.28 13.88 -11.34
C CYS A 130 -3.51 12.72 -11.98
N GLY A 131 -3.98 11.48 -11.77
CA GLY A 131 -3.32 10.26 -12.22
C GLY A 131 -2.24 9.77 -11.24
N ALA A 132 -1.68 8.60 -11.54
CA ALA A 132 -0.63 7.97 -10.76
C ALA A 132 0.72 8.05 -11.49
N TYR A 133 1.80 8.11 -10.72
CA TYR A 133 3.16 8.25 -11.23
C TYR A 133 4.14 7.35 -10.47
N LEU A 134 5.15 6.85 -11.15
CA LEU A 134 6.32 6.17 -10.58
C LEU A 134 7.59 6.83 -11.11
N ASN A 135 8.40 7.40 -10.23
CA ASN A 135 9.62 8.13 -10.59
C ASN A 135 9.36 9.17 -11.69
N GLY A 136 8.26 9.92 -11.58
CA GLY A 136 7.84 10.96 -12.53
C GLY A 136 7.22 10.43 -13.84
N LYS A 137 7.18 9.11 -14.07
CA LYS A 137 6.50 8.52 -15.23
C LYS A 137 5.07 8.18 -14.88
N ARG A 138 4.12 8.60 -15.73
CA ARG A 138 2.71 8.29 -15.55
C ARG A 138 2.47 6.79 -15.66
N LEU A 139 1.66 6.27 -14.72
CA LEU A 139 1.25 4.87 -14.67
C LEU A 139 -0.09 4.67 -15.37
N ALA A 140 -0.28 3.47 -15.89
CA ALA A 140 -1.58 2.96 -16.35
C ALA A 140 -1.60 1.45 -16.17
N VAL A 141 -2.71 0.92 -15.69
CA VAL A 141 -2.95 -0.51 -15.58
C VAL A 141 -3.02 -1.17 -16.95
N SER A 142 -2.93 -2.49 -17.00
CA SER A 142 -3.02 -3.27 -18.24
C SER A 142 -4.45 -3.29 -18.82
N GLU A 143 -4.55 -3.70 -20.08
CA GLU A 143 -5.84 -3.88 -20.76
C GLU A 143 -6.29 -5.36 -20.83
N ILE A 144 -5.61 -6.27 -20.15
CA ILE A 144 -5.94 -7.70 -20.12
C ILE A 144 -7.36 -7.89 -19.56
N ALA A 145 -8.21 -8.60 -20.32
CA ALA A 145 -9.62 -8.79 -19.99
C ALA A 145 -10.02 -10.27 -19.80
N ALA A 146 -9.11 -11.21 -20.01
CA ALA A 146 -9.35 -12.64 -19.89
C ALA A 146 -8.43 -13.25 -18.81
N LEU A 147 -8.98 -14.11 -17.95
CA LEU A 147 -8.25 -14.72 -16.85
C LEU A 147 -7.07 -15.60 -17.33
N ASP A 148 -7.26 -16.31 -18.42
CA ASP A 148 -6.22 -17.19 -19.01
C ASP A 148 -5.03 -16.42 -19.62
N ALA A 149 -5.17 -15.11 -19.80
CA ALA A 149 -4.08 -14.22 -20.19
C ALA A 149 -3.47 -13.46 -18.99
N ALA A 150 -4.13 -13.51 -17.82
CA ALA A 150 -3.81 -12.65 -16.68
C ALA A 150 -2.62 -13.13 -15.86
N ALA A 151 -1.83 -12.18 -15.35
CA ALA A 151 -0.82 -12.37 -14.34
C ALA A 151 -1.34 -11.93 -12.96
N LEU A 152 -1.36 -12.84 -11.99
CA LEU A 152 -1.79 -12.61 -10.61
C LEU A 152 -0.58 -12.47 -9.67
N SER A 153 -0.77 -11.67 -8.61
CA SER A 153 0.07 -11.70 -7.41
C SER A 153 -0.76 -11.94 -6.15
N SER A 154 -0.18 -12.64 -5.17
CA SER A 154 -0.77 -12.79 -3.85
C SER A 154 0.26 -12.44 -2.79
N GLY A 155 -0.15 -11.65 -1.80
CA GLY A 155 0.63 -11.33 -0.61
C GLY A 155 0.27 -12.23 0.56
N ASN A 156 -0.04 -11.64 1.71
CA ASN A 156 -0.49 -12.34 2.91
C ASN A 156 -1.78 -13.14 2.64
N ILE A 157 -1.67 -14.45 2.54
CA ILE A 157 -2.80 -15.34 2.23
C ILE A 157 -3.15 -16.31 3.35
N LYS A 158 -2.63 -16.07 4.57
CA LYS A 158 -2.79 -17.00 5.68
C LYS A 158 -4.24 -17.16 6.10
N SER A 159 -4.99 -16.10 6.26
CA SER A 159 -6.42 -16.16 6.61
C SER A 159 -7.25 -16.70 5.45
N LEU A 160 -6.92 -16.35 4.21
CA LEU A 160 -7.52 -16.94 3.03
C LEU A 160 -7.31 -18.45 2.99
N ALA A 161 -6.09 -18.93 3.29
CA ALA A 161 -5.74 -20.35 3.32
C ALA A 161 -6.47 -21.12 4.43
N ALA A 162 -6.75 -20.47 5.56
CA ALA A 162 -7.55 -21.03 6.65
C ALA A 162 -9.06 -20.97 6.40
N GLY A 163 -9.50 -20.20 5.40
CA GLY A 163 -10.90 -19.92 5.08
C GLY A 163 -11.52 -20.87 4.05
N LYS A 164 -12.85 -20.79 3.93
CA LYS A 164 -13.63 -21.56 2.92
C LYS A 164 -13.28 -21.17 1.48
N GLN A 165 -12.70 -20.02 1.26
CA GLN A 165 -12.34 -19.49 -0.06
C GLN A 165 -11.06 -20.14 -0.63
N TRP A 166 -10.30 -20.91 0.14
CA TRP A 166 -9.05 -21.52 -0.32
C TRP A 166 -9.22 -22.40 -1.56
N THR A 167 -10.24 -23.25 -1.58
CA THR A 167 -10.52 -24.11 -2.74
C THR A 167 -10.83 -23.29 -3.99
N ARG A 168 -11.59 -22.21 -3.85
CA ARG A 168 -11.94 -21.30 -4.95
C ARG A 168 -10.74 -20.51 -5.44
N TYR A 169 -9.90 -20.06 -4.53
CA TYR A 169 -8.61 -19.44 -4.86
C TYR A 169 -7.72 -20.42 -5.65
N GLY A 170 -7.62 -21.68 -5.23
CA GLY A 170 -6.88 -22.71 -5.98
C GLY A 170 -7.44 -22.92 -7.39
N ALA A 171 -8.77 -22.94 -7.54
CA ALA A 171 -9.41 -23.06 -8.84
C ALA A 171 -9.17 -21.80 -9.73
N LEU A 172 -9.13 -20.60 -9.14
CA LEU A 172 -8.76 -19.37 -9.85
C LEU A 172 -7.31 -19.43 -10.33
N VAL A 173 -6.37 -19.84 -9.45
CA VAL A 173 -4.94 -19.97 -9.79
C VAL A 173 -4.72 -20.91 -10.97
N ALA A 174 -5.49 -21.99 -11.08
CA ALA A 174 -5.42 -22.93 -12.20
C ALA A 174 -5.90 -22.34 -13.53
N ARG A 175 -6.60 -21.22 -13.53
CA ARG A 175 -7.19 -20.58 -14.73
C ARG A 175 -6.39 -19.40 -15.24
N VAL A 176 -5.49 -18.83 -14.43
CA VAL A 176 -4.70 -17.66 -14.84
C VAL A 176 -3.44 -18.10 -15.60
N ASN A 177 -2.93 -17.21 -16.45
CA ASN A 177 -1.70 -17.46 -17.18
C ASN A 177 -0.48 -17.59 -16.26
N ARG A 178 -0.40 -16.75 -15.23
CA ARG A 178 0.75 -16.69 -14.33
C ARG A 178 0.36 -16.24 -12.93
N ILE A 179 1.01 -16.84 -11.92
CA ILE A 179 0.94 -16.36 -10.53
C ILE A 179 2.35 -16.24 -9.93
N ARG A 180 2.56 -15.18 -9.16
CA ARG A 180 3.74 -14.97 -8.31
C ARG A 180 3.30 -14.30 -7.01
N GLY A 181 4.05 -14.52 -5.93
CA GLY A 181 3.92 -13.78 -4.68
C GLY A 181 4.96 -12.67 -4.63
N TYR A 182 4.62 -11.47 -5.08
CA TYR A 182 5.51 -10.32 -4.92
C TYR A 182 5.35 -9.68 -3.55
N GLY A 183 4.11 -9.47 -3.08
CA GLY A 183 3.79 -8.96 -1.75
C GLY A 183 4.04 -7.48 -1.55
N ASP A 184 3.62 -6.99 -0.37
CA ASP A 184 3.82 -5.64 0.15
C ASP A 184 3.53 -4.57 -0.93
N PHE A 185 4.23 -3.43 -0.93
CA PHE A 185 4.07 -2.36 -1.93
C PHE A 185 4.29 -2.82 -3.38
N LEU A 186 5.18 -3.82 -3.61
CA LEU A 186 5.69 -4.11 -4.95
C LEU A 186 4.60 -4.58 -5.90
N HIS A 187 3.70 -5.45 -5.45
CA HIS A 187 2.64 -5.93 -6.36
C HIS A 187 1.64 -4.81 -6.74
N TYR A 188 1.44 -3.80 -5.90
CA TYR A 188 0.60 -2.64 -6.24
C TYR A 188 1.31 -1.71 -7.24
N HIS A 189 2.62 -1.48 -7.10
CA HIS A 189 3.40 -0.76 -8.10
C HIS A 189 3.40 -1.47 -9.46
N LEU A 190 3.56 -2.81 -9.46
CA LEU A 190 3.48 -3.63 -10.67
C LEU A 190 2.09 -3.59 -11.31
N LEU A 191 1.02 -3.64 -10.51
CA LEU A 191 -0.36 -3.55 -10.99
C LEU A 191 -0.64 -2.17 -11.60
N ALA A 192 -0.32 -1.10 -10.89
CA ALA A 192 -0.52 0.27 -11.37
C ALA A 192 0.31 0.55 -12.64
N GLY A 193 1.46 -0.11 -12.79
CA GLY A 193 2.31 -0.04 -14.00
C GLY A 193 1.94 -1.01 -15.12
N GLY A 194 0.82 -1.74 -15.00
CA GLY A 194 0.34 -2.68 -16.02
C GLY A 194 1.24 -3.91 -16.23
N LYS A 195 2.04 -4.29 -15.23
CA LYS A 195 2.97 -5.44 -15.28
C LYS A 195 2.33 -6.72 -14.77
N ILE A 196 1.32 -6.61 -13.93
CA ILE A 196 0.42 -7.67 -13.49
C ILE A 196 -1.02 -7.14 -13.54
N ASP A 197 -2.01 -8.03 -13.41
CA ASP A 197 -3.40 -7.71 -13.72
C ASP A 197 -4.34 -7.79 -12.52
N ALA A 198 -3.93 -8.54 -11.48
CA ALA A 198 -4.68 -8.64 -10.23
C ALA A 198 -3.78 -8.95 -9.04
N VAL A 199 -4.19 -8.45 -7.87
CA VAL A 199 -3.62 -8.70 -6.54
C VAL A 199 -4.71 -9.23 -5.63
N ILE A 200 -4.42 -10.33 -4.93
CA ILE A 200 -5.27 -10.92 -3.89
C ILE A 200 -4.44 -11.02 -2.62
N GLU A 201 -4.95 -10.39 -1.55
CA GLU A 201 -4.24 -10.35 -0.28
C GLU A 201 -5.22 -10.42 0.90
N SER A 202 -4.78 -11.00 2.00
CA SER A 202 -5.49 -11.02 3.29
C SER A 202 -4.54 -10.62 4.41
N ASP A 203 -5.05 -10.42 5.61
CA ASP A 203 -4.24 -10.02 6.78
C ASP A 203 -3.49 -8.70 6.56
N VAL A 204 -4.12 -7.73 5.88
CA VAL A 204 -3.59 -6.38 5.69
C VAL A 204 -4.15 -5.41 6.72
N ASN A 205 -3.40 -4.35 6.97
CA ASN A 205 -3.84 -3.16 7.70
C ASN A 205 -4.11 -2.03 6.71
N ILE A 206 -4.99 -1.10 7.05
CA ILE A 206 -5.27 0.07 6.21
C ILE A 206 -4.02 0.94 5.99
N LEU A 207 -3.11 1.01 6.95
CA LEU A 207 -1.88 1.80 6.84
C LEU A 207 -0.95 1.25 5.76
N ASP A 208 -0.90 -0.09 5.59
CA ASP A 208 -0.10 -0.77 4.56
C ASP A 208 -0.59 -0.46 3.15
N ILE A 209 -1.92 -0.31 2.98
CA ILE A 209 -2.56 -0.32 1.66
C ILE A 209 -3.15 1.03 1.22
N ALA A 210 -3.38 1.99 2.13
CA ALA A 210 -4.10 3.22 1.80
C ALA A 210 -3.42 4.03 0.67
N ALA A 211 -2.10 4.15 0.67
CA ALA A 211 -1.39 4.81 -0.41
C ALA A 211 -1.56 4.05 -1.74
N CYS A 212 -1.51 2.72 -1.68
CA CYS A 212 -1.67 1.84 -2.84
C CYS A 212 -3.08 1.91 -3.44
N VAL A 213 -4.12 2.15 -2.61
CA VAL A 213 -5.50 2.42 -3.09
C VAL A 213 -5.52 3.61 -4.04
N ALA A 214 -4.95 4.75 -3.63
CA ALA A 214 -4.88 5.94 -4.48
C ALA A 214 -4.11 5.66 -5.77
N ILE A 215 -2.93 5.03 -5.66
CA ILE A 215 -2.04 4.77 -6.79
C ILE A 215 -2.70 3.86 -7.82
N VAL A 216 -3.27 2.74 -7.40
CA VAL A 216 -3.93 1.78 -8.30
C VAL A 216 -5.19 2.40 -8.94
N THR A 217 -5.99 3.12 -8.15
CA THR A 217 -7.23 3.74 -8.65
C THR A 217 -6.93 4.83 -9.68
N GLU A 218 -5.97 5.71 -9.42
CA GLU A 218 -5.56 6.78 -10.33
C GLU A 218 -4.78 6.28 -11.56
N ALA A 219 -4.24 5.04 -11.51
CA ALA A 219 -3.71 4.35 -12.68
C ALA A 219 -4.80 3.70 -13.55
N GLY A 220 -6.09 3.79 -13.15
CA GLY A 220 -7.24 3.23 -13.87
C GLY A 220 -7.65 1.84 -13.40
N GLY A 221 -7.08 1.34 -12.29
CA GLY A 221 -7.45 0.08 -11.67
C GLY A 221 -8.68 0.16 -10.77
N ARG A 222 -9.05 -0.97 -10.17
CA ARG A 222 -10.10 -1.06 -9.17
C ARG A 222 -9.58 -1.73 -7.92
N PHE A 223 -9.95 -1.19 -6.76
CA PHE A 223 -9.48 -1.63 -5.44
C PHE A 223 -10.67 -1.81 -4.50
N THR A 224 -10.84 -3.01 -3.92
CA THR A 224 -11.88 -3.35 -2.94
C THR A 224 -11.33 -4.32 -1.92
N ASP A 225 -12.13 -4.67 -0.92
CA ASP A 225 -11.89 -5.90 -0.15
C ASP A 225 -12.25 -7.17 -0.96
N LEU A 226 -12.02 -8.35 -0.41
CA LEU A 226 -12.35 -9.64 -1.06
C LEU A 226 -13.85 -9.92 -1.15
N SER A 227 -14.71 -9.13 -0.51
CA SER A 227 -16.18 -9.18 -0.69
C SER A 227 -16.67 -8.24 -1.80
N GLY A 228 -15.80 -7.40 -2.34
CA GLY A 228 -16.12 -6.36 -3.30
C GLY A 228 -16.57 -5.03 -2.68
N ALA A 229 -16.50 -4.91 -1.34
CA ALA A 229 -16.85 -3.69 -0.64
C ALA A 229 -15.73 -2.63 -0.77
N PRO A 230 -16.06 -1.33 -0.71
CA PRO A 230 -15.08 -0.26 -0.69
C PRO A 230 -14.12 -0.37 0.50
N VAL A 231 -12.88 0.12 0.32
CA VAL A 231 -11.88 0.17 1.38
C VAL A 231 -12.29 1.16 2.47
N THR A 232 -12.13 0.75 3.71
CA THR A 232 -12.38 1.52 4.94
C THR A 232 -11.22 1.37 5.91
N LEU A 233 -11.25 2.10 7.04
CA LEU A 233 -10.27 1.95 8.11
C LEU A 233 -10.23 0.53 8.71
N GLN A 234 -11.27 -0.29 8.49
CA GLN A 234 -11.39 -1.66 9.02
C GLN A 234 -11.07 -2.73 7.97
N THR A 235 -10.64 -2.35 6.79
CA THR A 235 -10.33 -3.29 5.70
C THR A 235 -9.12 -4.16 6.07
N THR A 236 -9.28 -5.49 5.94
CA THR A 236 -8.26 -6.49 6.27
C THR A 236 -7.96 -7.45 5.11
N SER A 237 -8.55 -7.23 3.96
CA SER A 237 -8.31 -8.03 2.75
C SER A 237 -8.38 -7.15 1.50
N VAL A 238 -7.76 -7.59 0.42
CA VAL A 238 -7.65 -6.82 -0.82
C VAL A 238 -7.94 -7.67 -2.04
N LEU A 239 -8.76 -7.12 -2.92
CA LEU A 239 -8.77 -7.40 -4.33
C LEU A 239 -8.47 -6.10 -5.09
N ALA A 240 -7.27 -6.00 -5.66
CA ALA A 240 -6.90 -4.92 -6.57
C ALA A 240 -6.70 -5.49 -7.98
N THR A 241 -7.21 -4.82 -9.01
CA THR A 241 -7.11 -5.30 -10.39
C THR A 241 -6.96 -4.14 -11.38
N ASN A 242 -6.70 -4.48 -12.63
CA ASN A 242 -6.73 -3.54 -13.75
C ASN A 242 -8.16 -3.03 -14.11
N GLY A 243 -9.16 -3.31 -13.26
CA GLY A 243 -10.57 -2.94 -13.48
C GLY A 243 -11.34 -3.90 -14.39
N ARG A 244 -10.75 -4.38 -15.48
CA ARG A 244 -11.39 -5.28 -16.45
C ARG A 244 -11.64 -6.68 -15.89
N LEU A 245 -10.76 -7.15 -15.01
CA LEU A 245 -10.83 -8.48 -14.41
C LEU A 245 -11.60 -8.51 -13.08
N HIS A 246 -11.92 -7.35 -12.50
CA HIS A 246 -12.39 -7.26 -11.12
C HIS A 246 -13.62 -8.13 -10.85
N ALA A 247 -14.66 -7.99 -11.66
CA ALA A 247 -15.90 -8.77 -11.51
C ALA A 247 -15.67 -10.28 -11.72
N GLN A 248 -14.78 -10.66 -12.65
CA GLN A 248 -14.46 -12.07 -12.92
C GLN A 248 -13.71 -12.71 -11.75
N VAL A 249 -12.76 -11.98 -11.14
CA VAL A 249 -12.02 -12.49 -9.98
C VAL A 249 -12.92 -12.57 -8.75
N LEU A 250 -13.75 -11.54 -8.47
CA LEU A 250 -14.74 -11.60 -7.38
C LEU A 250 -15.66 -12.81 -7.53
N ALA A 251 -16.23 -13.02 -8.71
CA ALA A 251 -17.12 -14.16 -8.96
C ALA A 251 -16.39 -15.52 -8.81
N ALA A 252 -15.10 -15.59 -9.10
CA ALA A 252 -14.30 -16.80 -8.91
C ALA A 252 -13.98 -17.09 -7.43
N LEU A 253 -13.98 -16.08 -6.57
CA LEU A 253 -13.72 -16.19 -5.12
C LEU A 253 -15.01 -16.29 -4.29
N ALA A 254 -16.17 -15.87 -4.82
CA ALA A 254 -17.48 -15.91 -4.16
C ALA A 254 -18.01 -17.34 -4.05
#